data_fa3c5d2e019971ac29af6500cf5099b6
#
_entry.id   fa3c5d2e019971ac29af6500cf5099b6
#
_cell.length_a   1.000
_cell.length_b   1.000
_cell.length_c   1.000
_cell.angle_alpha   90.00
_cell.angle_beta   90.00
_cell.angle_gamma   90.00
#
_symmetry.space_group_name_H-M   'P 1'
#
loop_
_entity.id
_entity.type
_entity.pdbx_description
1 polymer ?
#
loop_
_entity_poly.entity_id
_entity_poly.type
_entity_poly.pdbx_seq_one_letter_code
_entity_poly.pdbx_strand_id
1 'polypeptide(L)'
;MLLAITIVGYLVMVNVIYYLSPTVPRDIFPKRRFGKNNCTRIAENPNRGEGLKPLITSSSVEKVQECAKNIIMNMPRTKIVAEKNGFMHFVQITPLFRFYDDIFVKLFTKDGKTNVWLQSQSRLGLHDLMVNEKRIKHIYSKLKELT
;
A
#
# COMPACT_ATOMS: atom_id res chain seq x y z
N MET A 1 39.18 -4.18 -3.97
CA MET A 1 38.53 -5.16 -4.87
C MET A 1 37.21 -5.66 -4.32
N LEU A 2 37.11 -6.22 -3.11
CA LEU A 2 35.85 -6.74 -2.52
C LEU A 2 34.75 -5.69 -2.44
N LEU A 3 35.04 -4.48 -1.94
CA LEU A 3 34.06 -3.38 -1.85
C LEU A 3 33.47 -3.00 -3.22
N ALA A 4 34.29 -2.94 -4.27
CA ALA A 4 33.82 -2.62 -5.61
C ALA A 4 32.85 -3.71 -6.15
N ILE A 5 33.17 -4.98 -5.92
CA ILE A 5 32.32 -6.10 -6.31
C ILE A 5 30.97 -6.04 -5.58
N THR A 6 30.99 -5.72 -4.28
CA THR A 6 29.76 -5.59 -3.48
C THR A 6 28.88 -4.43 -3.99
N ILE A 7 29.47 -3.29 -4.31
CA ILE A 7 28.74 -2.13 -4.87
C ILE A 7 28.12 -2.48 -6.22
N VAL A 8 28.91 -3.09 -7.12
CA VAL A 8 28.39 -3.50 -8.44
C VAL A 8 27.25 -4.51 -8.30
N GLY A 9 27.40 -5.54 -7.44
CA GLY A 9 26.35 -6.50 -7.17
C GLY A 9 25.06 -5.86 -6.65
N TYR A 10 25.19 -4.91 -5.72
CA TYR A 10 24.03 -4.15 -5.24
C TYR A 10 23.35 -3.33 -6.35
N LEU A 11 24.13 -2.62 -7.17
CA LEU A 11 23.59 -1.83 -8.28
C LEU A 11 22.86 -2.72 -9.32
N VAL A 12 23.43 -3.86 -9.65
CA VAL A 12 22.78 -4.84 -10.54
C VAL A 12 21.46 -5.31 -9.92
N MET A 13 21.47 -5.72 -8.66
CA MET A 13 20.27 -6.17 -7.95
C MET A 13 19.15 -5.14 -7.97
N VAL A 14 19.42 -3.88 -7.63
CA VAL A 14 18.36 -2.84 -7.60
C VAL A 14 17.83 -2.51 -8.99
N ASN A 15 18.66 -2.60 -10.03
CA ASN A 15 18.21 -2.44 -11.41
C ASN A 15 17.34 -3.61 -11.86
N VAL A 16 17.70 -4.85 -11.54
CA VAL A 16 16.87 -6.03 -11.81
C VAL A 16 15.50 -5.90 -11.13
N ILE A 17 15.47 -5.50 -9.85
CA ILE A 17 14.20 -5.26 -9.13
C ILE A 17 13.38 -4.18 -9.84
N TYR A 18 13.99 -3.09 -10.26
CA TYR A 18 13.31 -2.02 -11.00
C TYR A 18 12.66 -2.53 -12.28
N TYR A 19 13.41 -3.25 -13.12
CA TYR A 19 12.89 -3.79 -14.39
C TYR A 19 11.79 -4.84 -14.20
N LEU A 20 11.91 -5.67 -13.16
CA LEU A 20 10.89 -6.70 -12.85
C LEU A 20 9.66 -6.14 -12.12
N SER A 21 9.67 -4.86 -11.73
CA SER A 21 8.59 -4.22 -10.95
C SER A 21 8.04 -2.97 -11.66
N PRO A 22 7.54 -3.08 -12.91
CA PRO A 22 7.02 -1.91 -13.62
C PRO A 22 5.85 -1.29 -12.86
N THR A 23 5.82 0.05 -12.82
CA THR A 23 4.70 0.78 -12.24
C THR A 23 3.59 0.92 -13.28
N VAL A 24 2.52 0.15 -13.10
CA VAL A 24 1.31 0.21 -13.92
C VAL A 24 0.23 0.90 -13.09
N PRO A 25 -0.23 2.10 -13.48
CA PRO A 25 -1.36 2.75 -12.82
C PRO A 25 -2.59 1.86 -12.82
N ARG A 26 -3.28 1.80 -11.69
CA ARG A 26 -4.55 1.07 -11.56
C ARG A 26 -5.64 2.05 -11.16
N ASP A 27 -6.82 1.80 -11.65
CA ASP A 27 -8.02 2.61 -11.41
C ASP A 27 -9.11 1.86 -10.64
N ILE A 28 -8.85 0.58 -10.32
CA ILE A 28 -9.74 -0.29 -9.55
C ILE A 28 -9.01 -0.94 -8.39
N PHE A 29 -9.76 -1.16 -7.30
CA PHE A 29 -9.24 -1.85 -6.12
C PHE A 29 -8.93 -3.32 -6.49
N PRO A 30 -7.71 -3.81 -6.24
CA PRO A 30 -7.29 -5.14 -6.69
C PRO A 30 -8.05 -6.26 -5.98
N LYS A 31 -8.14 -7.41 -6.63
CA LYS A 31 -8.68 -8.62 -6.03
C LYS A 31 -7.75 -9.14 -4.92
N ARG A 32 -8.31 -9.93 -4.00
CA ARG A 32 -7.53 -10.64 -2.98
C ARG A 32 -6.48 -11.55 -3.63
N ARG A 33 -5.25 -11.52 -3.11
CA ARG A 33 -4.17 -12.42 -3.53
C ARG A 33 -4.12 -13.63 -2.59
N PHE A 34 -4.68 -14.74 -3.04
CA PHE A 34 -4.66 -16.00 -2.27
C PHE A 34 -3.25 -16.58 -2.20
N GLY A 35 -2.93 -17.20 -1.04
CA GLY A 35 -1.68 -17.97 -0.85
C GLY A 35 -0.40 -17.14 -0.85
N LYS A 36 -0.47 -15.80 -0.80
CA LYS A 36 0.70 -14.92 -0.76
C LYS A 36 0.79 -14.17 0.56
N ASN A 37 1.92 -14.30 1.23
CA ASN A 37 2.23 -13.61 2.49
C ASN A 37 2.85 -12.21 2.28
N ASN A 38 2.81 -11.68 1.06
CA ASN A 38 3.31 -10.36 0.70
C ASN A 38 2.20 -9.34 0.43
N CYS A 39 1.01 -9.58 0.99
CA CYS A 39 -0.15 -8.71 0.83
C CYS A 39 -0.94 -8.64 2.13
N THR A 40 -1.29 -7.43 2.56
CA THR A 40 -2.22 -7.17 3.67
C THR A 40 -3.42 -6.41 3.13
N ARG A 41 -4.63 -6.87 3.46
CA ARG A 41 -5.88 -6.35 2.93
C ARG A 41 -6.93 -6.22 4.03
N ILE A 42 -7.54 -5.05 4.13
CA ILE A 42 -8.70 -4.75 4.97
C ILE A 42 -9.84 -4.38 4.03
N ALA A 43 -10.73 -5.33 3.74
CA ALA A 43 -11.88 -5.23 2.85
C ALA A 43 -12.86 -6.34 3.22
N GLU A 44 -13.91 -6.57 2.41
CA GLU A 44 -14.85 -7.70 2.61
C GLU A 44 -14.15 -9.06 2.76
N ASN A 45 -13.11 -9.28 1.93
CA ASN A 45 -12.29 -10.49 1.98
C ASN A 45 -10.90 -10.14 2.53
N PRO A 46 -10.71 -10.09 3.85
CA PRO A 46 -9.45 -9.67 4.46
C PRO A 46 -8.34 -10.69 4.21
N ASN A 47 -7.11 -10.21 4.27
CA ASN A 47 -5.91 -11.01 4.24
C ASN A 47 -4.89 -10.40 5.20
N ARG A 48 -4.49 -11.14 6.24
CA ARG A 48 -3.64 -10.65 7.32
C ARG A 48 -4.32 -9.44 8.04
N GLY A 49 -3.59 -8.63 8.76
CA GLY A 49 -4.12 -7.44 9.43
C GLY A 49 -4.73 -7.71 10.81
N GLU A 50 -4.52 -8.91 11.39
CA GLU A 50 -4.88 -9.27 12.78
C GLU A 50 -6.31 -8.88 13.18
N GLY A 51 -7.29 -9.22 12.34
CA GLY A 51 -8.71 -9.00 12.64
C GLY A 51 -9.18 -7.55 12.43
N LEU A 52 -8.37 -6.66 11.85
CA LEU A 52 -8.84 -5.33 11.45
C LEU A 52 -9.98 -5.44 10.44
N LYS A 53 -11.06 -4.71 10.69
CA LYS A 53 -12.22 -4.60 9.82
C LYS A 53 -12.16 -3.31 9.00
N PRO A 54 -12.87 -3.21 7.86
CA PRO A 54 -13.02 -1.95 7.16
C PRO A 54 -13.41 -0.81 8.09
N LEU A 55 -12.74 0.34 7.96
CA LEU A 55 -13.09 1.51 8.74
C LEU A 55 -14.40 2.09 8.19
N ILE A 56 -15.31 2.46 9.09
CA ILE A 56 -16.58 3.10 8.76
C ILE A 56 -16.66 4.41 9.56
N THR A 57 -16.88 5.52 8.86
CA THR A 57 -16.96 6.85 9.46
C THR A 57 -18.13 7.65 8.89
N SER A 58 -18.59 8.65 9.64
CA SER A 58 -19.57 9.64 9.19
C SER A 58 -18.95 10.82 8.40
N SER A 59 -17.64 10.91 8.33
CA SER A 59 -16.96 11.91 7.47
C SER A 59 -17.21 11.63 5.98
N SER A 60 -17.24 12.69 5.16
CA SER A 60 -17.46 12.54 3.71
C SER A 60 -16.29 11.81 3.03
N VAL A 61 -16.55 11.21 1.85
CA VAL A 61 -15.54 10.50 1.05
C VAL A 61 -14.37 11.43 0.75
N GLU A 62 -14.63 12.69 0.38
CA GLU A 62 -13.61 13.68 0.02
C GLU A 62 -12.69 13.98 1.20
N LYS A 63 -13.26 14.21 2.39
CA LYS A 63 -12.48 14.46 3.60
C LYS A 63 -11.61 13.27 3.96
N VAL A 64 -12.16 12.06 3.92
CA VAL A 64 -11.40 10.82 4.22
C VAL A 64 -10.32 10.58 3.16
N GLN A 65 -10.60 10.88 1.88
CA GLN A 65 -9.62 10.77 0.79
C GLN A 65 -8.44 11.71 1.01
N GLU A 66 -8.70 12.96 1.35
CA GLU A 66 -7.65 13.94 1.66
C GLU A 66 -6.81 13.52 2.87
N CYS A 67 -7.45 13.08 3.96
CA CYS A 67 -6.74 12.55 5.13
C CYS A 67 -5.86 11.35 4.76
N ALA A 68 -6.39 10.37 4.03
CA ALA A 68 -5.65 9.20 3.61
C ALA A 68 -4.46 9.57 2.71
N LYS A 69 -4.67 10.48 1.77
CA LYS A 69 -3.62 11.00 0.88
C LYS A 69 -2.48 11.64 1.68
N ASN A 70 -2.81 12.52 2.62
CA ASN A 70 -1.82 13.20 3.46
C ASN A 70 -1.04 12.21 4.33
N ILE A 71 -1.70 11.23 4.96
CA ILE A 71 -1.03 10.19 5.76
C ILE A 71 -0.04 9.40 4.90
N ILE A 72 -0.48 8.94 3.71
CA ILE A 72 0.32 8.07 2.86
C ILE A 72 1.47 8.83 2.20
N MET A 73 1.23 10.06 1.73
CA MET A 73 2.26 10.88 1.11
C MET A 73 3.36 11.34 2.09
N ASN A 74 3.05 11.42 3.37
CA ASN A 74 4.05 11.71 4.42
C ASN A 74 4.93 10.49 4.77
N MET A 75 4.61 9.30 4.28
CA MET A 75 5.49 8.15 4.44
C MET A 75 6.70 8.26 3.50
N PRO A 76 7.91 7.87 3.97
CA PRO A 76 9.13 8.05 3.18
C PRO A 76 9.09 7.22 1.89
N ARG A 77 9.66 7.77 0.80
CA ARG A 77 9.79 7.12 -0.52
C ARG A 77 8.45 6.66 -1.11
N THR A 78 7.40 7.42 -0.84
CA THR A 78 6.05 7.16 -1.35
C THR A 78 5.69 8.18 -2.43
N LYS A 79 4.99 7.73 -3.46
CA LYS A 79 4.42 8.59 -4.50
C LYS A 79 3.04 8.10 -4.91
N ILE A 80 2.18 9.04 -5.30
CA ILE A 80 0.90 8.72 -5.90
C ILE A 80 1.09 8.33 -7.36
N VAL A 81 0.37 7.31 -7.81
CA VAL A 81 0.44 6.75 -9.16
C VAL A 81 -0.86 7.01 -9.91
N ALA A 82 -1.99 6.87 -9.23
CA ALA A 82 -3.31 7.18 -9.78
C ALA A 82 -4.23 7.67 -8.67
N GLU A 83 -5.09 8.62 -9.00
CA GLU A 83 -6.09 9.17 -8.09
C GLU A 83 -7.38 9.47 -8.86
N LYS A 84 -8.50 9.10 -8.29
CA LYS A 84 -9.84 9.52 -8.70
C LYS A 84 -10.76 9.58 -7.47
N ASN A 85 -11.96 10.12 -7.60
CA ASN A 85 -12.90 10.15 -6.49
C ASN A 85 -13.15 8.73 -5.95
N GLY A 86 -12.94 8.56 -4.65
CA GLY A 86 -13.11 7.29 -3.95
C GLY A 86 -12.03 6.23 -4.21
N PHE A 87 -10.94 6.55 -4.94
CA PHE A 87 -9.87 5.58 -5.17
C PHE A 87 -8.50 6.24 -5.30
N MET A 88 -7.49 5.64 -4.68
CA MET A 88 -6.09 6.05 -4.81
C MET A 88 -5.17 4.83 -4.92
N HIS A 89 -4.14 4.97 -5.76
CA HIS A 89 -3.03 4.03 -5.90
C HIS A 89 -1.71 4.75 -5.65
N PHE A 90 -0.95 4.25 -4.68
CA PHE A 90 0.39 4.75 -4.34
C PHE A 90 1.41 3.63 -4.50
N VAL A 91 2.66 4.03 -4.65
CA VAL A 91 3.82 3.15 -4.62
C VAL A 91 4.78 3.63 -3.54
N GLN A 92 5.21 2.72 -2.68
CA GLN A 92 6.29 2.95 -1.73
C GLN A 92 7.48 2.06 -2.07
N ILE A 93 8.70 2.62 -1.98
CA ILE A 93 9.94 1.89 -2.25
C ILE A 93 10.60 1.56 -0.91
N THR A 94 10.93 0.29 -0.66
CA THR A 94 11.61 -0.13 0.57
C THR A 94 13.05 0.39 0.61
N PRO A 95 13.62 0.65 1.82
CA PRO A 95 14.90 1.38 1.91
C PRO A 95 16.09 0.65 1.30
N LEU A 96 16.37 -0.58 1.70
CA LEU A 96 17.62 -1.26 1.36
C LEU A 96 17.56 -1.96 0.00
N PHE A 97 16.59 -2.84 -0.20
CA PHE A 97 16.49 -3.64 -1.43
C PHE A 97 15.69 -2.96 -2.53
N ARG A 98 15.07 -1.80 -2.25
CA ARG A 98 14.30 -1.00 -3.19
C ARG A 98 13.14 -1.77 -3.84
N PHE A 99 12.53 -2.70 -3.10
CA PHE A 99 11.29 -3.35 -3.55
C PHE A 99 10.18 -2.33 -3.69
N TYR A 100 9.33 -2.53 -4.70
CA TYR A 100 8.18 -1.70 -4.99
C TYR A 100 6.94 -2.35 -4.41
N ASP A 101 6.30 -1.63 -3.48
CA ASP A 101 5.06 -2.03 -2.85
C ASP A 101 3.94 -1.10 -3.28
N ASP A 102 2.84 -1.67 -3.74
CA ASP A 102 1.63 -0.93 -4.07
C ASP A 102 0.76 -0.75 -2.82
N ILE A 103 0.16 0.44 -2.68
CA ILE A 103 -0.82 0.77 -1.65
C ILE A 103 -2.08 1.24 -2.36
N PHE A 104 -3.21 0.62 -2.02
CA PHE A 104 -4.51 0.95 -2.58
C PHE A 104 -5.46 1.38 -1.48
N VAL A 105 -6.18 2.46 -1.74
CA VAL A 105 -7.27 2.96 -0.90
C VAL A 105 -8.53 3.01 -1.76
N LYS A 106 -9.62 2.42 -1.27
CA LYS A 106 -10.94 2.55 -1.86
C LYS A 106 -11.90 3.10 -0.82
N LEU A 107 -12.61 4.15 -1.20
CA LEU A 107 -13.62 4.84 -0.41
C LEU A 107 -14.95 4.77 -1.13
N PHE A 108 -16.01 4.50 -0.41
CA PHE A 108 -17.37 4.50 -0.98
C PHE A 108 -18.41 4.69 0.12
N THR A 109 -19.55 5.25 -0.26
CA THR A 109 -20.68 5.41 0.67
C THR A 109 -21.51 4.14 0.69
N LYS A 110 -21.82 3.65 1.89
CA LYS A 110 -22.76 2.59 2.15
C LYS A 110 -23.55 2.91 3.42
N ASP A 111 -24.86 2.81 3.37
CA ASP A 111 -25.76 3.11 4.50
C ASP A 111 -25.52 4.51 5.10
N GLY A 112 -25.28 5.51 4.24
CA GLY A 112 -25.01 6.89 4.63
C GLY A 112 -23.66 7.15 5.30
N LYS A 113 -22.77 6.15 5.34
CA LYS A 113 -21.43 6.23 5.94
C LYS A 113 -20.34 5.95 4.92
N THR A 114 -19.19 6.56 5.09
CA THR A 114 -17.99 6.29 4.28
C THR A 114 -17.32 5.04 4.79
N ASN A 115 -17.11 4.10 3.87
CA ASN A 115 -16.37 2.86 4.09
C ASN A 115 -14.99 2.97 3.48
N VAL A 116 -13.97 2.50 4.20
CA VAL A 116 -12.57 2.55 3.78
C VAL A 116 -12.02 1.13 3.63
N TRP A 117 -11.57 0.80 2.43
CA TRP A 117 -10.82 -0.42 2.16
C TRP A 117 -9.36 -0.08 1.89
N LEU A 118 -8.47 -0.85 2.48
CA LEU A 118 -7.02 -0.69 2.37
C LEU A 118 -6.39 -1.97 1.87
N GLN A 119 -5.42 -1.86 0.96
CA GLN A 119 -4.57 -2.99 0.59
C GLN A 119 -3.15 -2.50 0.35
N SER A 120 -2.16 -3.24 0.88
CA SER A 120 -0.76 -3.07 0.57
C SER A 120 -0.16 -4.39 0.13
N GLN A 121 0.62 -4.38 -0.95
CA GLN A 121 1.19 -5.60 -1.53
C GLN A 121 2.53 -5.34 -2.19
N SER A 122 3.46 -6.26 -2.02
CA SER A 122 4.72 -6.24 -2.76
C SER A 122 4.53 -6.78 -4.18
N ARG A 123 5.22 -6.18 -5.15
CA ARG A 123 5.17 -6.65 -6.55
C ARG A 123 5.96 -7.93 -6.73
N LEU A 124 7.09 -8.04 -6.05
CA LEU A 124 7.98 -9.20 -6.08
C LEU A 124 8.01 -9.92 -4.74
N GLY A 125 8.46 -11.17 -4.78
CA GLY A 125 8.63 -12.02 -3.60
C GLY A 125 7.35 -12.71 -3.13
N LEU A 126 7.52 -13.72 -2.28
CA LEU A 126 6.43 -14.48 -1.65
C LEU A 126 6.14 -14.00 -0.22
N HIS A 127 7.14 -13.39 0.43
CA HIS A 127 7.08 -12.86 1.79
C HIS A 127 7.58 -11.42 1.82
N ASP A 128 7.03 -10.61 2.71
CA ASP A 128 7.33 -9.18 2.85
C ASP A 128 7.85 -8.79 4.24
N LEU A 129 8.25 -9.77 5.06
CA LEU A 129 8.69 -9.54 6.45
C LEU A 129 7.70 -8.66 7.24
N MET A 130 6.42 -8.81 6.97
CA MET A 130 5.32 -8.03 7.57
C MET A 130 5.35 -6.51 7.26
N VAL A 131 6.11 -6.08 6.26
CA VAL A 131 6.20 -4.66 5.90
C VAL A 131 4.84 -4.11 5.46
N ASN A 132 4.10 -4.86 4.62
CA ASN A 132 2.76 -4.45 4.20
C ASN A 132 1.76 -4.40 5.37
N GLU A 133 1.87 -5.32 6.32
CA GLU A 133 1.00 -5.32 7.50
C GLU A 133 1.26 -4.14 8.42
N LYS A 134 2.53 -3.86 8.75
CA LYS A 134 2.91 -2.69 9.55
C LYS A 134 2.44 -1.39 8.88
N ARG A 135 2.58 -1.30 7.56
CA ARG A 135 2.12 -0.15 6.77
C ARG A 135 0.61 0.04 6.86
N ILE A 136 -0.16 -1.02 6.65
CA ILE A 136 -1.63 -0.96 6.73
C ILE A 136 -2.09 -0.60 8.15
N LYS A 137 -1.49 -1.18 9.19
CA LYS A 137 -1.79 -0.84 10.59
C LYS A 137 -1.51 0.64 10.88
N HIS A 138 -0.39 1.18 10.38
CA HIS A 138 -0.06 2.59 10.52
C HIS A 138 -1.08 3.51 9.84
N ILE A 139 -1.41 3.24 8.58
CA ILE A 139 -2.42 4.01 7.84
C ILE A 139 -3.78 3.93 8.53
N TYR A 140 -4.18 2.74 8.93
CA TYR A 140 -5.47 2.49 9.60
C TYR A 140 -5.59 3.24 10.92
N SER A 141 -4.58 3.17 11.80
CA SER A 141 -4.60 3.86 13.09
C SER A 141 -4.71 5.37 12.91
N LYS A 142 -3.91 5.94 11.99
CA LYS A 142 -3.95 7.38 11.71
C LYS A 142 -5.28 7.84 11.12
N LEU A 143 -5.87 7.07 10.20
CA LEU A 143 -7.21 7.36 9.69
C LEU A 143 -8.27 7.33 10.79
N LYS A 144 -8.22 6.32 11.66
CA LYS A 144 -9.17 6.17 12.77
C LYS A 144 -9.08 7.33 13.78
N GLU A 145 -7.91 7.96 13.96
CA GLU A 145 -7.72 9.13 14.82
C GLU A 145 -8.35 10.41 14.20
N LEU A 146 -8.41 10.50 12.86
CA LEU A 146 -8.77 11.73 12.14
C LEU A 146 -10.21 11.71 11.58
N THR A 147 -10.90 10.59 11.61
CA THR A 147 -12.22 10.38 11.03
C THR A 147 -13.24 9.86 12.03
#